data_adcb20f6ca66823c0f2beefb423c6da1
#
_entry.id   adcb20f6ca66823c0f2beefb423c6da1
#
_cell.length_a   1.000
_cell.length_b   1.000
_cell.length_c   1.000
_cell.angle_alpha   90.00
_cell.angle_beta   90.00
_cell.angle_gamma   90.00
#
_symmetry.space_group_name_H-M   'P 1'
#
loop_
_entity.id
_entity.type
_entity.pdbx_description
1 polymer ?
#
loop_
_entity_poly.entity_id
_entity_poly.type
_entity_poly.pdbx_seq_one_letter_code
_entity_poly.pdbx_strand_id
1 'polypeptide(L)'
;MDQHVTGSTLLDPTDGAEKSGFSALRLFSTVFLLALISSTLSPGCSRERPANPSASSQPSGALSPLSIIRSAAVVPDPVLKDSPIEVDIDVDEGRGEVLTYEYQWFLNRVAVHGATTDAFDSPNLRRGDIIHVEIIGSDEKGARASYRTPAVTVVNTPPVIKNVVIEHDLPHRRLVAKVQASDADQDDIHFVFRWLQNDKMVSEGPKEIFEAASLAENEVVTVEVIPYDGDGAGEPVRAAPLVGSNNAPNIVSHPNVMANAELYEYAVEAKDPEGGAVVFELETGPAGMVIDKASGRVVWKVPPSLKGTHHLKIVAADAQGARSWQEFDLSIPASPGREVSPTS
;
A
#
# COMPACT_ATOMS: atom_id res chain seq x y z
N MET A 1 2.62 23.19 -62.50
CA MET A 1 1.45 24.04 -62.21
C MET A 1 1.19 23.84 -60.77
N ASP A 2 1.83 24.61 -60.01
CA ASP A 2 1.40 25.77 -59.17
C ASP A 2 0.82 25.26 -57.84
N GLN A 3 1.63 25.36 -56.76
CA GLN A 3 1.83 26.50 -55.84
C GLN A 3 0.67 26.66 -54.86
N HIS A 4 0.81 26.66 -53.56
CA HIS A 4 1.39 27.63 -52.61
C HIS A 4 1.43 26.98 -51.20
N VAL A 5 2.49 26.84 -50.47
CA VAL A 5 3.31 27.77 -49.65
C VAL A 5 2.51 28.70 -48.72
N THR A 6 2.82 28.63 -47.48
CA THR A 6 3.06 29.59 -46.37
C THR A 6 2.45 29.07 -45.09
N GLY A 7 3.02 29.11 -43.91
CA GLY A 7 4.18 29.84 -43.44
C GLY A 7 4.28 29.66 -41.94
N SER A 8 5.48 29.59 -41.50
CA SER A 8 6.06 29.63 -40.16
C SER A 8 5.41 30.64 -39.21
N THR A 9 5.46 30.35 -37.92
CA THR A 9 6.05 31.26 -36.92
C THR A 9 6.48 30.51 -35.66
N LEU A 10 7.77 30.53 -35.44
CA LEU A 10 8.43 30.37 -34.14
C LEU A 10 8.09 31.58 -33.25
N LEU A 11 7.79 31.33 -31.97
CA LEU A 11 8.02 32.29 -30.91
C LEU A 11 8.43 31.54 -29.66
N ASP A 12 9.71 31.65 -29.36
CA ASP A 12 10.25 31.53 -28.03
C ASP A 12 10.14 32.93 -27.38
N PRO A 13 9.77 33.03 -26.12
CA PRO A 13 10.54 33.87 -25.24
C PRO A 13 10.75 33.34 -23.86
N THR A 14 11.94 33.50 -23.44
CA THR A 14 12.49 33.57 -22.08
C THR A 14 11.70 34.47 -21.14
N ASP A 15 11.81 34.11 -19.86
CA ASP A 15 11.80 34.94 -18.67
C ASP A 15 10.55 35.02 -17.80
N GLY A 16 10.74 34.74 -16.49
CA GLY A 16 9.77 35.03 -15.45
C GLY A 16 9.79 34.06 -14.25
N ALA A 17 10.87 34.10 -13.46
CA ALA A 17 10.89 33.50 -12.15
C ALA A 17 9.92 34.24 -11.20
N GLU A 18 8.91 33.56 -10.68
CA GLU A 18 8.24 33.99 -9.47
C GLU A 18 8.05 32.83 -8.48
N LYS A 19 8.74 33.02 -7.37
CA LYS A 19 8.61 32.20 -6.15
C LYS A 19 7.27 32.54 -5.49
N SER A 20 6.33 31.60 -5.44
CA SER A 20 5.22 31.70 -4.52
C SER A 20 5.24 30.49 -3.57
N GLY A 21 5.51 30.82 -2.29
CA GLY A 21 5.46 29.86 -1.19
C GLY A 21 4.03 29.38 -0.94
N PHE A 22 3.86 28.08 -0.88
CA PHE A 22 2.62 27.46 -0.40
C PHE A 22 2.65 27.44 1.13
N SER A 23 1.89 28.35 1.72
CA SER A 23 1.52 28.33 3.13
C SER A 23 0.42 27.25 3.31
N ALA A 24 0.70 26.25 4.14
CA ALA A 24 -0.27 25.24 4.54
C ALA A 24 -1.35 25.89 5.42
N LEU A 25 -2.56 25.97 4.89
CA LEU A 25 -3.75 26.43 5.61
C LEU A 25 -4.29 25.30 6.49
N ARG A 26 -4.02 25.37 7.79
CA ARG A 26 -4.66 24.51 8.79
C ARG A 26 -6.09 25.03 9.04
N LEU A 27 -7.10 24.24 8.62
CA LEU A 27 -8.48 24.45 9.05
C LEU A 27 -8.66 23.90 10.47
N PHE A 28 -8.76 24.80 11.44
CA PHE A 28 -9.32 24.49 12.76
C PHE A 28 -10.83 24.63 12.70
N SER A 29 -11.56 23.53 12.90
CA SER A 29 -12.99 23.54 13.12
C SER A 29 -13.25 23.76 14.61
N THR A 30 -13.60 25.01 14.99
CA THR A 30 -14.01 25.37 16.35
C THR A 30 -15.52 25.23 16.45
N VAL A 31 -15.98 24.24 17.19
CA VAL A 31 -17.39 24.15 17.62
C VAL A 31 -17.56 25.01 18.87
N PHE A 32 -18.26 26.14 18.72
CA PHE A 32 -18.71 26.99 19.85
C PHE A 32 -20.01 26.42 20.43
N LEU A 33 -19.94 25.97 21.68
CA LEU A 33 -21.12 25.67 22.47
C LEU A 33 -21.44 26.87 23.37
N LEU A 34 -22.48 27.59 23.04
CA LEU A 34 -23.02 28.71 23.84
C LEU A 34 -23.79 28.14 25.02
N ALA A 35 -23.30 28.33 26.24
CA ALA A 35 -24.08 28.14 27.46
C ALA A 35 -24.50 29.51 28.03
N LEU A 36 -25.80 29.76 27.99
CA LEU A 36 -26.44 30.87 28.64
C LEU A 36 -26.50 30.61 30.16
N ILE A 37 -25.84 31.43 30.95
CA ILE A 37 -26.07 31.49 32.41
C ILE A 37 -26.68 32.85 32.76
N SER A 38 -27.90 32.79 33.20
CA SER A 38 -28.67 33.92 33.73
C SER A 38 -28.14 34.35 35.11
N SER A 39 -27.81 35.61 35.24
CA SER A 39 -27.44 36.27 36.47
C SER A 39 -28.66 36.66 37.29
N THR A 40 -28.73 36.22 38.54
CA THR A 40 -29.61 36.83 39.54
C THR A 40 -28.75 37.63 40.52
N LEU A 41 -29.00 38.93 40.56
CA LEU A 41 -28.49 39.83 41.58
C LEU A 41 -29.20 39.59 42.91
N SER A 42 -28.46 39.63 44.01
CA SER A 42 -28.99 40.01 45.33
C SER A 42 -27.92 40.79 46.12
N PRO A 43 -28.33 41.79 46.91
CA PRO A 43 -27.43 42.82 47.41
C PRO A 43 -27.01 42.67 48.89
N GLY A 44 -25.81 43.13 49.15
CA GLY A 44 -25.50 43.81 50.40
C GLY A 44 -25.09 42.99 51.63
N CYS A 45 -23.81 43.11 52.00
CA CYS A 45 -23.42 43.37 53.38
C CYS A 45 -21.96 43.86 53.41
N SER A 46 -21.85 45.10 53.86
CA SER A 46 -20.56 45.71 54.21
C SER A 46 -19.97 45.06 55.45
N ARG A 47 -18.68 44.65 55.38
CA ARG A 47 -17.90 44.34 56.57
C ARG A 47 -16.46 44.83 56.41
N GLU A 48 -16.07 45.53 57.43
CA GLU A 48 -14.86 46.34 57.65
C GLU A 48 -13.56 45.54 57.39
N ARG A 49 -12.59 46.29 56.87
CA ARG A 49 -11.18 45.86 56.75
C ARG A 49 -10.54 45.88 58.12
N PRO A 50 -9.84 44.78 58.51
CA PRO A 50 -8.79 44.93 59.53
C PRO A 50 -7.47 45.39 58.89
N ALA A 51 -6.78 46.26 59.62
CA ALA A 51 -5.55 46.87 59.20
C ALA A 51 -4.41 45.91 58.91
N ASN A 52 -3.65 46.28 57.87
CA ASN A 52 -2.43 45.72 57.42
C ASN A 52 -1.31 45.77 58.46
N PRO A 53 -0.67 44.64 58.89
CA PRO A 53 0.60 44.75 59.58
C PRO A 53 1.73 44.77 58.58
N SER A 54 2.45 45.88 58.62
CA SER A 54 3.88 46.05 58.23
C SER A 54 4.46 45.19 57.13
N ALA A 55 4.72 45.85 56.01
CA ALA A 55 5.62 45.36 54.96
C ALA A 55 7.00 45.04 55.57
N SER A 56 7.31 43.79 55.74
CA SER A 56 8.68 43.32 55.86
C SER A 56 9.32 43.41 54.46
N SER A 57 10.30 44.31 54.37
CA SER A 57 11.18 44.40 53.18
C SER A 57 11.80 43.06 52.87
N GLN A 58 11.28 42.38 51.80
CA GLN A 58 12.02 41.32 51.15
C GLN A 58 13.24 41.96 50.49
N PRO A 59 14.43 41.32 50.56
CA PRO A 59 15.57 41.76 49.79
C PRO A 59 15.26 41.58 48.31
N SER A 60 15.36 42.68 47.59
CA SER A 60 15.24 42.72 46.15
C SER A 60 16.36 41.87 45.54
N GLY A 61 16.00 40.90 44.70
CA GLY A 61 16.83 40.62 43.57
C GLY A 61 17.39 39.26 43.32
N ALA A 62 16.93 38.16 43.92
CA ALA A 62 17.21 36.88 43.34
C ALA A 62 15.91 36.37 42.68
N LEU A 63 15.82 36.51 41.38
CA LEU A 63 14.76 35.87 40.60
C LEU A 63 14.91 34.33 40.76
N SER A 64 13.79 33.66 41.03
CA SER A 64 13.80 32.21 41.08
C SER A 64 14.36 31.63 39.76
N PRO A 65 15.23 30.61 39.76
CA PRO A 65 15.75 29.98 38.55
C PRO A 65 14.65 29.61 37.54
N LEU A 66 13.45 29.32 38.03
CA LEU A 66 12.29 29.02 37.19
C LEU A 66 11.67 30.22 36.48
N SER A 67 12.02 31.47 36.84
CA SER A 67 11.53 32.62 36.08
C SER A 67 12.10 32.69 34.67
N ILE A 68 13.03 31.81 34.34
CA ILE A 68 13.67 31.68 33.03
C ILE A 68 12.94 30.63 32.16
N ILE A 69 12.29 29.64 32.75
CA ILE A 69 11.45 28.68 32.01
C ILE A 69 10.12 29.35 31.69
N ARG A 70 9.85 29.64 30.44
CA ARG A 70 8.57 30.20 29.97
C ARG A 70 7.49 29.13 29.92
N SER A 71 7.84 27.98 29.37
CA SER A 71 6.97 26.79 29.28
C SER A 71 7.76 25.53 29.16
N ALA A 72 7.17 24.39 29.51
CA ALA A 72 7.69 23.08 29.22
C ALA A 72 6.53 22.14 28.96
N ALA A 73 6.71 21.23 28.00
CA ALA A 73 5.70 20.26 27.63
C ALA A 73 6.34 18.89 27.33
N VAL A 74 5.60 17.84 27.58
CA VAL A 74 5.95 16.49 27.09
C VAL A 74 5.59 16.39 25.62
N VAL A 75 6.51 15.93 24.80
CA VAL A 75 6.34 15.76 23.35
C VAL A 75 6.69 14.33 22.93
N PRO A 76 6.03 13.79 21.90
CA PRO A 76 4.92 14.37 21.13
C PRO A 76 3.62 14.44 21.94
N ASP A 77 2.67 15.24 21.49
CA ASP A 77 1.30 15.26 22.00
C ASP A 77 0.35 15.11 20.79
N PRO A 78 -0.39 14.01 20.66
CA PRO A 78 -0.55 12.91 21.62
C PRO A 78 0.67 11.97 21.73
N VAL A 79 0.83 11.36 22.89
CA VAL A 79 1.83 10.29 23.13
C VAL A 79 1.24 8.95 22.71
N LEU A 80 1.95 8.23 21.83
CA LEU A 80 1.66 6.84 21.45
C LEU A 80 2.61 5.91 22.22
N LYS A 81 2.25 4.63 22.34
CA LYS A 81 3.02 3.66 23.11
C LYS A 81 4.49 3.55 22.69
N ASP A 82 4.75 3.60 21.39
CA ASP A 82 6.09 3.45 20.80
C ASP A 82 6.73 4.81 20.43
N SER A 83 6.14 5.93 20.85
CA SER A 83 6.72 7.25 20.59
C SER A 83 7.99 7.46 21.39
N PRO A 84 9.05 8.05 20.81
CA PRO A 84 10.10 8.67 21.60
C PRO A 84 9.49 9.83 22.38
N ILE A 85 9.64 9.80 23.71
CA ILE A 85 9.05 10.80 24.61
C ILE A 85 10.15 11.68 25.14
N GLU A 86 10.00 12.98 24.95
CA GLU A 86 10.96 13.99 25.40
C GLU A 86 10.23 15.14 26.07
N VAL A 87 10.98 15.98 26.78
CA VAL A 87 10.46 17.25 27.26
C VAL A 87 11.01 18.39 26.41
N ASP A 88 10.10 19.21 25.89
CA ASP A 88 10.44 20.47 25.23
C ASP A 88 10.36 21.60 26.23
N ILE A 89 11.43 22.42 26.33
CA ILE A 89 11.55 23.53 27.30
C ILE A 89 11.80 24.82 26.56
N ASP A 90 10.89 25.79 26.69
CA ASP A 90 11.08 27.16 26.23
C ASP A 90 11.68 28.02 27.36
N VAL A 91 12.86 28.57 27.11
CA VAL A 91 13.60 29.40 28.09
C VAL A 91 13.77 30.83 27.60
N ASP A 92 13.90 31.75 28.57
CA ASP A 92 14.23 33.16 28.31
C ASP A 92 15.75 33.36 28.21
N GLU A 93 16.31 33.17 27.01
CA GLU A 93 17.75 33.33 26.75
C GLU A 93 18.30 34.74 27.00
N GLY A 94 17.42 35.75 27.13
CA GLY A 94 17.84 37.15 27.29
C GLY A 94 18.47 37.48 28.63
N ARG A 95 18.49 36.55 29.59
CA ARG A 95 19.02 36.82 30.96
C ARG A 95 20.44 36.35 31.18
N GLY A 96 21.02 35.57 30.26
CA GLY A 96 22.43 35.16 30.30
C GLY A 96 22.83 34.32 31.52
N GLU A 97 21.87 33.74 32.25
CA GLU A 97 22.15 32.84 33.37
C GLU A 97 22.29 31.38 32.84
N VAL A 98 23.37 30.72 33.29
CA VAL A 98 23.56 29.30 32.97
C VAL A 98 22.77 28.47 33.98
N LEU A 99 21.81 27.68 33.49
CA LEU A 99 21.05 26.76 34.31
C LEU A 99 21.45 25.35 34.03
N THR A 100 21.47 24.54 35.08
CA THR A 100 21.54 23.07 34.95
C THR A 100 20.14 22.52 35.25
N TYR A 101 19.74 21.55 34.46
CA TYR A 101 18.43 20.89 34.61
C TYR A 101 18.62 19.45 35.08
N GLU A 102 17.84 19.08 36.09
CA GLU A 102 17.60 17.72 36.52
C GLU A 102 16.16 17.37 36.23
N TYR A 103 15.89 16.14 35.80
CA TYR A 103 14.56 15.69 35.43
C TYR A 103 14.12 14.58 36.35
N GLN A 104 12.82 14.51 36.65
CA GLN A 104 12.18 13.35 37.27
C GLN A 104 10.85 13.09 36.58
N TRP A 105 10.79 11.97 35.89
CA TRP A 105 9.58 11.53 35.21
C TRP A 105 8.64 10.81 36.17
N PHE A 106 7.35 10.98 35.90
CA PHE A 106 6.27 10.34 36.64
C PHE A 106 5.35 9.60 35.69
N LEU A 107 5.05 8.36 36.02
CA LEU A 107 4.07 7.49 35.37
C LEU A 107 2.93 7.22 36.35
N ASN A 108 1.71 7.56 35.98
CA ASN A 108 0.53 7.39 36.86
C ASN A 108 0.72 8.01 38.26
N ARG A 109 1.38 9.18 38.33
CA ARG A 109 1.74 9.92 39.55
C ARG A 109 2.82 9.25 40.41
N VAL A 110 3.44 8.19 39.97
CA VAL A 110 4.55 7.52 40.64
C VAL A 110 5.85 7.91 39.97
N ALA A 111 6.84 8.35 40.76
CA ALA A 111 8.17 8.67 40.24
C ALA A 111 8.83 7.41 39.64
N VAL A 112 9.33 7.55 38.40
CA VAL A 112 10.02 6.45 37.72
C VAL A 112 11.50 6.50 38.08
N HIS A 113 11.97 5.45 38.74
CA HIS A 113 13.35 5.37 39.22
C HIS A 113 14.34 5.37 38.04
N GLY A 114 15.33 6.25 38.08
CA GLY A 114 16.37 6.34 37.05
C GLY A 114 15.97 7.15 35.79
N ALA A 115 14.73 7.60 35.68
CA ALA A 115 14.29 8.48 34.60
C ALA A 115 14.62 9.95 34.94
N THR A 116 15.88 10.33 34.68
CA THR A 116 16.47 11.63 35.11
C THR A 116 17.06 12.42 33.97
N THR A 117 16.76 12.06 32.72
CA THR A 117 17.14 12.75 31.49
C THR A 117 15.97 13.51 30.90
N ASP A 118 16.20 14.33 29.89
CA ASP A 118 15.20 15.02 29.09
C ASP A 118 14.33 14.08 28.23
N ALA A 119 14.77 12.84 28.05
CA ALA A 119 14.03 11.79 27.39
C ALA A 119 13.49 10.76 28.38
N PHE A 120 12.30 10.25 28.10
CA PHE A 120 11.63 9.21 28.89
C PHE A 120 11.53 7.90 28.09
N ASP A 121 12.29 6.91 28.52
CA ASP A 121 12.22 5.56 27.97
C ASP A 121 11.49 4.64 28.95
N SER A 122 10.30 4.20 28.57
CA SER A 122 9.54 3.21 29.33
C SER A 122 8.98 2.14 28.41
N PRO A 123 9.56 0.94 28.42
CA PRO A 123 9.15 -0.16 27.52
C PRO A 123 7.76 -0.75 27.87
N ASN A 124 7.13 -0.31 28.95
CA ASN A 124 5.89 -0.87 29.48
C ASN A 124 4.71 0.12 29.47
N LEU A 125 4.74 1.14 28.65
CA LEU A 125 3.62 2.07 28.52
C LEU A 125 2.37 1.36 28.02
N ARG A 126 1.23 1.79 28.55
CA ARG A 126 -0.09 1.29 28.16
C ARG A 126 -1.02 2.45 27.82
N ARG A 127 -1.94 2.23 26.93
CA ARG A 127 -3.03 3.17 26.66
C ARG A 127 -3.73 3.56 27.98
N GLY A 128 -3.92 4.85 28.19
CA GLY A 128 -4.48 5.42 29.41
C GLY A 128 -3.45 5.79 30.49
N ASP A 129 -2.18 5.44 30.33
CA ASP A 129 -1.13 5.90 31.24
C ASP A 129 -0.98 7.42 31.18
N ILE A 130 -0.70 8.03 32.32
CA ILE A 130 -0.55 9.47 32.47
C ILE A 130 0.91 9.79 32.78
N ILE A 131 1.51 10.65 31.96
CA ILE A 131 2.93 11.00 32.04
C ILE A 131 3.06 12.50 32.31
N HIS A 132 3.98 12.89 33.18
CA HIS A 132 4.48 14.25 33.31
C HIS A 132 5.93 14.20 33.81
N VAL A 133 6.63 15.31 33.64
CA VAL A 133 7.99 15.47 34.16
C VAL A 133 8.08 16.65 35.08
N GLU A 134 8.82 16.52 36.17
CA GLU A 134 9.25 17.60 37.03
C GLU A 134 10.69 17.98 36.68
N ILE A 135 10.89 19.26 36.35
CA ILE A 135 12.16 19.83 35.93
C ILE A 135 12.69 20.61 37.12
N ILE A 136 13.89 20.30 37.57
CA ILE A 136 14.53 20.98 38.67
C ILE A 136 15.66 21.81 38.08
N GLY A 137 15.44 23.11 38.00
CA GLY A 137 16.46 24.07 37.58
C GLY A 137 17.35 24.48 38.74
N SER A 138 18.65 24.60 38.51
CA SER A 138 19.64 25.09 39.47
C SER A 138 20.51 26.16 38.82
N ASP A 139 20.74 27.28 39.49
CA ASP A 139 21.68 28.31 39.07
C ASP A 139 23.11 28.04 39.58
N GLU A 140 24.09 28.83 39.14
CA GLU A 140 25.47 28.73 39.57
C GLU A 140 25.68 29.01 41.08
N LYS A 141 24.71 29.62 41.74
CA LYS A 141 24.73 29.92 43.17
C LYS A 141 24.08 28.82 44.01
N GLY A 142 23.52 27.77 43.36
CA GLY A 142 22.88 26.66 44.02
C GLY A 142 21.41 26.93 44.40
N ALA A 143 20.79 28.00 43.95
CA ALA A 143 19.35 28.17 44.11
C ALA A 143 18.60 27.21 43.20
N ARG A 144 17.58 26.51 43.74
CA ARG A 144 16.81 25.46 43.03
C ARG A 144 15.35 25.80 43.03
N ALA A 145 14.71 25.47 41.94
CA ALA A 145 13.25 25.53 41.83
C ALA A 145 12.74 24.43 40.89
N SER A 146 11.49 24.01 41.08
CA SER A 146 10.88 22.97 40.26
C SER A 146 9.76 23.50 39.38
N TYR A 147 9.69 23.00 38.16
CA TYR A 147 8.63 23.24 37.19
C TYR A 147 8.03 21.89 36.81
N ARG A 148 6.70 21.78 36.87
CA ARG A 148 5.99 20.56 36.47
C ARG A 148 5.26 20.81 35.15
N THR A 149 5.46 19.92 34.16
CA THR A 149 4.73 20.00 32.91
C THR A 149 3.25 19.67 33.09
N PRO A 150 2.38 20.11 32.18
CA PRO A 150 1.07 19.50 32.01
C PRO A 150 1.22 17.98 31.85
N ALA A 151 0.24 17.24 32.35
CA ALA A 151 0.22 15.81 32.18
C ALA A 151 -0.36 15.45 30.80
N VAL A 152 0.27 14.48 30.11
CA VAL A 152 -0.21 13.91 28.85
C VAL A 152 -0.68 12.48 29.08
N THR A 153 -1.63 12.02 28.26
CA THR A 153 -2.14 10.66 28.34
C THR A 153 -1.67 9.87 27.13
N VAL A 154 -1.19 8.66 27.37
CA VAL A 154 -0.89 7.69 26.30
C VAL A 154 -2.19 7.30 25.63
N VAL A 155 -2.33 7.61 24.34
CA VAL A 155 -3.52 7.27 23.56
C VAL A 155 -3.31 6.00 22.76
N ASN A 156 -4.35 5.56 22.05
CA ASN A 156 -4.28 4.43 21.15
C ASN A 156 -3.19 4.60 20.08
N THR A 157 -2.41 3.56 19.84
CA THR A 157 -1.42 3.52 18.77
C THR A 157 -2.03 2.79 17.58
N PRO A 158 -2.27 3.46 16.46
CA PRO A 158 -2.86 2.81 15.30
C PRO A 158 -2.01 1.64 14.78
N PRO A 159 -2.63 0.61 14.17
CA PRO A 159 -1.92 -0.53 13.64
C PRO A 159 -1.03 -0.17 12.45
N VAL A 160 0.08 -0.88 12.30
CA VAL A 160 1.08 -0.67 11.25
C VAL A 160 1.17 -1.89 10.34
N ILE A 161 1.04 -1.66 9.04
CA ILE A 161 1.29 -2.69 8.02
C ILE A 161 2.80 -2.75 7.75
N LYS A 162 3.38 -3.93 7.90
CA LYS A 162 4.80 -4.20 7.61
C LYS A 162 5.02 -4.60 6.16
N ASN A 163 4.06 -5.33 5.58
CA ASN A 163 4.16 -5.80 4.21
C ASN A 163 2.78 -6.13 3.63
N VAL A 164 2.62 -5.87 2.32
CA VAL A 164 1.47 -6.31 1.51
C VAL A 164 1.99 -6.93 0.22
N VAL A 165 1.54 -8.14 -0.08
CA VAL A 165 1.91 -8.88 -1.31
C VAL A 165 0.64 -9.38 -2.00
N ILE A 166 0.60 -9.30 -3.32
CA ILE A 166 -0.46 -9.91 -4.14
C ILE A 166 0.03 -11.27 -4.60
N GLU A 167 -0.72 -12.32 -4.29
CA GLU A 167 -0.46 -13.70 -4.72
C GLU A 167 -1.54 -14.18 -5.70
N HIS A 168 -1.12 -14.99 -6.68
CA HIS A 168 -2.05 -15.69 -7.56
C HIS A 168 -2.59 -16.96 -6.89
N ASP A 169 -3.88 -17.05 -6.72
CA ASP A 169 -4.58 -18.31 -6.42
C ASP A 169 -5.05 -18.93 -7.74
N LEU A 170 -4.11 -19.60 -8.42
CA LEU A 170 -4.32 -20.19 -9.75
C LEU A 170 -5.51 -21.17 -9.80
N PRO A 171 -5.70 -22.10 -8.82
CA PRO A 171 -6.83 -23.01 -8.83
C PRO A 171 -8.19 -22.32 -8.87
N HIS A 172 -8.31 -21.16 -8.23
CA HIS A 172 -9.55 -20.40 -8.14
C HIS A 172 -9.60 -19.20 -9.08
N ARG A 173 -8.53 -18.96 -9.85
CA ARG A 173 -8.42 -17.86 -10.82
C ARG A 173 -8.71 -16.50 -10.20
N ARG A 174 -8.03 -16.18 -9.10
CA ARG A 174 -8.20 -14.95 -8.35
C ARG A 174 -6.88 -14.46 -7.78
N LEU A 175 -6.83 -13.20 -7.38
CA LEU A 175 -5.72 -12.60 -6.66
C LEU A 175 -6.05 -12.50 -5.17
N VAL A 176 -5.07 -12.72 -4.32
CA VAL A 176 -5.21 -12.65 -2.87
C VAL A 176 -4.17 -11.70 -2.30
N ALA A 177 -4.60 -10.70 -1.54
CA ALA A 177 -3.71 -9.83 -0.81
C ALA A 177 -3.27 -10.49 0.50
N LYS A 178 -1.97 -10.69 0.68
CA LYS A 178 -1.38 -11.17 1.94
C LYS A 178 -0.81 -9.98 2.69
N VAL A 179 -1.30 -9.77 3.90
CA VAL A 179 -0.95 -8.64 4.76
C VAL A 179 -0.21 -9.12 5.99
N GLN A 180 0.89 -8.46 6.32
CA GLN A 180 1.58 -8.58 7.59
C GLN A 180 1.47 -7.26 8.34
N ALA A 181 0.84 -7.27 9.49
CA ALA A 181 0.63 -6.08 10.31
C ALA A 181 0.88 -6.38 11.79
N SER A 182 1.06 -5.34 12.57
CA SER A 182 1.15 -5.42 14.03
C SER A 182 0.54 -4.19 14.66
N ASP A 183 0.00 -4.37 15.84
CA ASP A 183 -0.49 -3.32 16.70
C ASP A 183 0.35 -3.27 17.99
N ALA A 184 0.75 -2.07 18.42
CA ALA A 184 1.58 -1.88 19.61
C ALA A 184 0.78 -2.14 20.89
N ASP A 185 -0.50 -1.81 20.89
CA ASP A 185 -1.41 -2.04 22.02
C ASP A 185 -1.95 -3.47 22.07
N GLN A 186 -1.69 -4.26 21.01
CA GLN A 186 -2.15 -5.64 20.81
C GLN A 186 -3.66 -5.73 20.58
N ASP A 187 -4.24 -4.71 19.98
CA ASP A 187 -5.62 -4.71 19.58
C ASP A 187 -5.84 -5.55 18.32
N ASP A 188 -7.08 -6.01 18.09
CA ASP A 188 -7.46 -6.80 16.92
C ASP A 188 -7.43 -5.94 15.66
N ILE A 189 -6.65 -6.35 14.66
CA ILE A 189 -6.48 -5.61 13.42
C ILE A 189 -7.48 -6.08 12.36
N HIS A 190 -8.21 -5.16 11.79
CA HIS A 190 -9.09 -5.34 10.64
C HIS A 190 -8.55 -4.59 9.44
N PHE A 191 -8.91 -5.02 8.21
CA PHE A 191 -8.41 -4.41 6.99
C PHE A 191 -9.53 -3.98 6.05
N VAL A 192 -9.31 -2.86 5.39
CA VAL A 192 -10.07 -2.46 4.19
C VAL A 192 -9.13 -2.55 3.00
N PHE A 193 -9.54 -3.30 1.98
CA PHE A 193 -8.81 -3.51 0.74
C PHE A 193 -9.42 -2.66 -0.37
N ARG A 194 -8.59 -1.85 -1.02
CA ARG A 194 -8.94 -1.07 -2.22
C ARG A 194 -8.18 -1.63 -3.40
N TRP A 195 -8.87 -2.37 -4.25
CA TRP A 195 -8.27 -2.91 -5.46
C TRP A 195 -8.33 -1.89 -6.60
N LEU A 196 -7.19 -1.69 -7.24
CA LEU A 196 -7.06 -0.79 -8.38
C LEU A 196 -6.62 -1.57 -9.61
N GLN A 197 -7.27 -1.31 -10.73
CA GLN A 197 -6.98 -1.86 -12.04
C GLN A 197 -6.67 -0.70 -12.98
N ASN A 198 -5.45 -0.64 -13.52
CA ASN A 198 -4.95 0.49 -14.31
C ASN A 198 -5.18 1.84 -13.59
N ASP A 199 -4.80 1.91 -12.29
CA ASP A 199 -4.98 3.05 -11.38
C ASP A 199 -6.43 3.47 -11.09
N LYS A 200 -7.41 2.72 -11.60
CA LYS A 200 -8.81 2.95 -11.28
C LYS A 200 -9.27 1.99 -10.18
N MET A 201 -9.87 2.53 -9.12
CA MET A 201 -10.46 1.71 -8.07
C MET A 201 -11.65 0.90 -8.62
N VAL A 202 -11.59 -0.42 -8.46
CA VAL A 202 -12.58 -1.37 -8.98
C VAL A 202 -13.32 -2.11 -7.86
N SER A 203 -12.74 -2.16 -6.66
CA SER A 203 -13.37 -2.77 -5.49
C SER A 203 -12.84 -2.14 -4.21
N GLU A 204 -13.71 -2.00 -3.19
CA GLU A 204 -13.37 -1.60 -1.83
C GLU A 204 -14.17 -2.44 -0.84
N GLY A 205 -13.53 -2.91 0.23
CA GLY A 205 -14.21 -3.67 1.29
C GLY A 205 -13.27 -4.55 2.12
N PRO A 206 -13.83 -5.38 3.00
CA PRO A 206 -13.04 -6.19 3.94
C PRO A 206 -12.44 -7.46 3.31
N LYS A 207 -12.70 -7.74 2.03
CA LYS A 207 -12.25 -8.96 1.37
C LYS A 207 -10.85 -8.78 0.78
N GLU A 208 -9.95 -9.65 1.17
CA GLU A 208 -8.58 -9.77 0.65
C GLU A 208 -8.49 -10.29 -0.79
N ILE A 209 -9.63 -10.69 -1.37
CA ILE A 209 -9.71 -11.38 -2.65
C ILE A 209 -10.20 -10.43 -3.74
N PHE A 210 -9.53 -10.49 -4.88
CA PHE A 210 -9.97 -9.88 -6.14
C PHE A 210 -10.22 -10.97 -7.17
N GLU A 211 -11.46 -11.07 -7.64
CA GLU A 211 -11.87 -12.03 -8.66
C GLU A 211 -11.36 -11.56 -10.03
N ALA A 212 -10.25 -12.13 -10.47
CA ALA A 212 -9.67 -11.86 -11.78
C ALA A 212 -9.56 -13.18 -12.52
N ALA A 213 -10.41 -13.39 -13.51
CA ALA A 213 -10.36 -14.60 -14.33
C ALA A 213 -9.04 -14.71 -15.12
N SER A 214 -8.50 -13.60 -15.56
CA SER A 214 -7.18 -13.42 -16.19
C SER A 214 -6.88 -11.93 -16.19
N LEU A 215 -5.60 -11.56 -16.13
CA LEU A 215 -5.16 -10.21 -16.42
C LEU A 215 -4.80 -10.14 -17.90
N ALA A 216 -5.33 -9.14 -18.61
CA ALA A 216 -4.92 -8.87 -19.97
C ALA A 216 -3.45 -8.45 -20.01
N GLU A 217 -2.80 -8.63 -21.15
CA GLU A 217 -1.42 -8.16 -21.35
C GLU A 217 -1.30 -6.67 -21.03
N ASN A 218 -0.28 -6.32 -20.22
CA ASN A 218 -0.03 -4.97 -19.72
C ASN A 218 -1.13 -4.41 -18.79
N GLU A 219 -2.10 -5.19 -18.40
CA GLU A 219 -3.04 -4.80 -17.36
C GLU A 219 -2.34 -4.78 -16.00
N VAL A 220 -2.51 -3.69 -15.27
CA VAL A 220 -1.86 -3.47 -13.98
C VAL A 220 -2.89 -3.58 -12.86
N VAL A 221 -2.67 -4.47 -11.92
CA VAL A 221 -3.48 -4.59 -10.72
C VAL A 221 -2.64 -4.34 -9.48
N THR A 222 -3.14 -3.53 -8.57
CA THR A 222 -2.56 -3.32 -7.25
C THR A 222 -3.65 -3.23 -6.19
N VAL A 223 -3.27 -3.34 -4.93
CA VAL A 223 -4.17 -3.18 -3.79
C VAL A 223 -3.56 -2.20 -2.79
N GLU A 224 -4.38 -1.29 -2.32
CA GLU A 224 -4.10 -0.44 -1.17
C GLU A 224 -4.85 -1.01 0.03
N VAL A 225 -4.13 -1.22 1.12
CA VAL A 225 -4.69 -1.81 2.35
C VAL A 225 -4.62 -0.80 3.46
N ILE A 226 -5.73 -0.60 4.16
CA ILE A 226 -5.86 0.30 5.30
C ILE A 226 -6.13 -0.56 6.53
N PRO A 227 -5.27 -0.52 7.56
CA PRO A 227 -5.51 -1.26 8.79
C PRO A 227 -6.33 -0.44 9.79
N TYR A 228 -7.14 -1.11 10.61
CA TYR A 228 -7.96 -0.54 11.68
C TYR A 228 -7.91 -1.44 12.92
N ASP A 229 -7.92 -0.83 14.10
CA ASP A 229 -7.96 -1.51 15.39
C ASP A 229 -9.27 -1.29 16.18
N GLY A 230 -10.22 -0.57 15.60
CA GLY A 230 -11.49 -0.20 16.23
C GLY A 230 -11.50 1.21 16.82
N ASP A 231 -10.36 1.77 17.19
CA ASP A 231 -10.22 3.14 17.69
C ASP A 231 -9.63 4.10 16.65
N GLY A 232 -8.84 3.57 15.71
CA GLY A 232 -8.21 4.38 14.67
C GLY A 232 -7.82 3.60 13.42
N ALA A 233 -7.46 4.35 12.39
CA ALA A 233 -6.87 3.83 11.17
C ALA A 233 -5.36 4.04 11.20
N GLY A 234 -4.59 3.03 10.81
CA GLY A 234 -3.18 3.19 10.48
C GLY A 234 -2.96 3.72 9.07
N GLU A 235 -1.72 3.99 8.71
CA GLU A 235 -1.35 4.49 7.40
C GLU A 235 -1.63 3.44 6.30
N PRO A 236 -2.25 3.83 5.18
CA PRO A 236 -2.48 2.95 4.06
C PRO A 236 -1.17 2.49 3.42
N VAL A 237 -1.09 1.21 3.05
CA VAL A 237 0.06 0.66 2.32
C VAL A 237 -0.41 0.04 1.01
N ARG A 238 0.27 0.40 -0.07
CA ARG A 238 0.00 -0.13 -1.41
C ARG A 238 1.00 -1.25 -1.73
N ALA A 239 0.48 -2.37 -2.23
CA ALA A 239 1.30 -3.48 -2.73
C ALA A 239 2.06 -3.10 -4.01
N ALA A 240 3.18 -3.78 -4.28
CA ALA A 240 3.79 -3.74 -5.60
C ALA A 240 2.77 -4.16 -6.67
N PRO A 241 2.70 -3.45 -7.81
CA PRO A 241 1.74 -3.77 -8.85
C PRO A 241 2.06 -5.12 -9.50
N LEU A 242 1.01 -5.88 -9.79
CA LEU A 242 1.06 -7.06 -10.63
C LEU A 242 0.70 -6.66 -12.06
N VAL A 243 1.55 -7.03 -13.01
CA VAL A 243 1.34 -6.75 -14.44
C VAL A 243 0.95 -8.04 -15.15
N GLY A 244 -0.17 -8.02 -15.86
CA GLY A 244 -0.61 -9.12 -16.68
C GLY A 244 0.39 -9.39 -17.82
N SER A 245 0.66 -10.67 -18.07
CA SER A 245 1.45 -11.15 -19.20
C SER A 245 0.58 -12.03 -20.07
N ASN A 246 0.85 -12.06 -21.36
CA ASN A 246 0.23 -12.97 -22.29
C ASN A 246 1.14 -14.18 -22.54
N ASN A 247 0.65 -15.38 -22.26
CA ASN A 247 1.37 -16.63 -22.50
C ASN A 247 0.75 -17.36 -23.68
N ALA A 248 1.59 -17.98 -24.51
CA ALA A 248 1.11 -18.76 -25.65
C ALA A 248 0.25 -19.95 -25.20
N PRO A 249 -0.79 -20.32 -25.98
CA PRO A 249 -1.58 -21.51 -25.72
C PRO A 249 -0.71 -22.75 -25.64
N ASN A 250 -1.04 -23.68 -24.75
CA ASN A 250 -0.35 -24.97 -24.64
C ASN A 250 -1.13 -26.08 -25.37
N ILE A 251 -0.55 -26.67 -26.41
CA ILE A 251 -1.14 -27.80 -27.13
C ILE A 251 -1.00 -29.06 -26.26
N VAL A 252 -2.11 -29.64 -25.85
CA VAL A 252 -2.17 -30.77 -24.90
C VAL A 252 -2.51 -32.09 -25.57
N SER A 253 -2.98 -32.08 -26.83
CA SER A 253 -3.30 -33.28 -27.59
C SER A 253 -2.07 -33.89 -28.26
N HIS A 254 -2.14 -35.18 -28.59
CA HIS A 254 -1.09 -35.90 -29.27
C HIS A 254 -1.63 -36.51 -30.58
N PRO A 255 -0.97 -36.28 -31.73
CA PRO A 255 -1.44 -36.75 -33.00
C PRO A 255 -1.24 -38.27 -33.16
N ASN A 256 -2.12 -38.90 -33.94
CA ASN A 256 -1.81 -40.20 -34.51
C ASN A 256 -0.86 -39.99 -35.69
N VAL A 257 0.36 -40.52 -35.61
CA VAL A 257 1.39 -40.33 -36.62
C VAL A 257 1.29 -41.34 -37.80
N MET A 258 0.23 -42.15 -37.81
CA MET A 258 -0.06 -43.10 -38.89
C MET A 258 -1.41 -42.77 -39.53
N ALA A 259 -1.42 -42.40 -40.79
CA ALA A 259 -2.66 -42.24 -41.55
C ALA A 259 -3.18 -43.61 -42.00
N ASN A 260 -4.50 -43.83 -41.86
CA ASN A 260 -5.09 -44.95 -42.58
C ASN A 260 -5.14 -44.65 -44.10
N ALA A 261 -5.45 -45.63 -44.93
CA ALA A 261 -5.30 -45.50 -46.38
C ALA A 261 -6.26 -44.50 -47.05
N GLU A 262 -7.29 -43.95 -46.36
CA GLU A 262 -8.33 -43.14 -46.99
C GLU A 262 -8.55 -41.79 -46.32
N LEU A 263 -8.51 -41.74 -44.99
CA LEU A 263 -8.85 -40.55 -44.23
C LEU A 263 -7.92 -40.38 -43.02
N TYR A 264 -7.40 -39.17 -42.82
CA TYR A 264 -6.72 -38.78 -41.60
C TYR A 264 -7.56 -37.74 -40.87
N GLU A 265 -7.80 -37.96 -39.61
CA GLU A 265 -8.47 -37.01 -38.71
C GLU A 265 -7.68 -36.87 -37.43
N TYR A 266 -7.56 -35.63 -36.96
CA TYR A 266 -6.91 -35.32 -35.69
C TYR A 266 -7.60 -34.10 -35.08
N ALA A 267 -8.03 -34.21 -33.81
CA ALA A 267 -8.56 -33.11 -33.05
C ALA A 267 -7.42 -32.51 -32.22
N VAL A 268 -6.98 -31.32 -32.59
CA VAL A 268 -5.99 -30.58 -31.84
C VAL A 268 -6.68 -29.91 -30.65
N GLU A 269 -6.17 -30.17 -29.47
CA GLU A 269 -6.63 -29.53 -28.24
C GLU A 269 -5.52 -28.63 -27.69
N ALA A 270 -5.83 -27.36 -27.38
CA ALA A 270 -4.94 -26.44 -26.74
C ALA A 270 -5.66 -25.68 -25.62
N LYS A 271 -4.90 -25.27 -24.60
CA LYS A 271 -5.39 -24.50 -23.49
C LYS A 271 -4.56 -23.23 -23.35
N ASP A 272 -5.22 -22.13 -23.36
CA ASP A 272 -4.63 -20.84 -23.04
C ASP A 272 -4.48 -20.69 -21.51
N PRO A 273 -3.29 -20.36 -21.00
CA PRO A 273 -3.07 -20.20 -19.56
C PRO A 273 -3.96 -19.12 -18.93
N GLU A 274 -4.22 -18.03 -19.63
CA GLU A 274 -5.09 -16.94 -19.24
C GLU A 274 -6.58 -17.28 -19.48
N GLY A 275 -6.86 -18.38 -20.18
CA GLY A 275 -8.20 -18.88 -20.47
C GLY A 275 -8.89 -18.21 -21.63
N GLY A 276 -8.12 -17.57 -22.49
CA GLY A 276 -8.57 -16.98 -23.75
C GLY A 276 -9.02 -18.01 -24.79
N ALA A 277 -9.66 -17.55 -25.85
CA ALA A 277 -10.00 -18.36 -26.99
C ALA A 277 -8.75 -18.67 -27.82
N VAL A 278 -8.60 -19.93 -28.23
CA VAL A 278 -7.50 -20.38 -29.08
C VAL A 278 -7.99 -20.60 -30.52
N VAL A 279 -7.20 -20.12 -31.48
CA VAL A 279 -7.40 -20.35 -32.90
C VAL A 279 -6.27 -21.21 -33.46
N PHE A 280 -6.61 -22.07 -34.43
CA PHE A 280 -5.68 -23.04 -35.00
C PHE A 280 -5.39 -22.74 -36.46
N GLU A 281 -4.15 -23.02 -36.88
CA GLU A 281 -3.67 -22.87 -38.25
C GLU A 281 -2.81 -24.05 -38.66
N LEU A 282 -3.01 -24.58 -39.86
CA LEU A 282 -2.10 -25.55 -40.46
C LEU A 282 -1.04 -24.77 -41.26
N GLU A 283 0.14 -24.58 -40.67
CA GLU A 283 1.24 -23.85 -41.30
C GLU A 283 1.94 -24.70 -42.37
N THR A 284 2.13 -26.00 -42.10
CA THR A 284 2.71 -26.94 -43.01
C THR A 284 1.90 -28.24 -43.01
N GLY A 285 1.62 -28.78 -44.19
CA GLY A 285 0.93 -30.04 -44.34
C GLY A 285 0.79 -30.49 -45.78
N PRO A 286 0.38 -31.76 -46.06
CA PRO A 286 0.16 -32.29 -47.40
C PRO A 286 -0.95 -31.52 -48.12
N ALA A 287 -0.86 -31.46 -49.44
CA ALA A 287 -1.88 -30.84 -50.27
C ALA A 287 -3.28 -31.39 -50.01
N GLY A 288 -4.26 -30.50 -49.81
CA GLY A 288 -5.64 -30.84 -49.51
C GLY A 288 -5.96 -31.18 -48.07
N MET A 289 -4.97 -31.13 -47.15
CA MET A 289 -5.22 -31.18 -45.71
C MET A 289 -5.77 -29.80 -45.23
N VAL A 290 -6.74 -29.83 -44.37
CA VAL A 290 -7.37 -28.61 -43.81
C VAL A 290 -7.51 -28.74 -42.30
N ILE A 291 -7.47 -27.63 -41.64
CA ILE A 291 -7.80 -27.50 -40.21
C ILE A 291 -8.94 -26.51 -40.04
N ASP A 292 -9.90 -26.87 -39.22
CA ASP A 292 -10.92 -25.89 -38.75
C ASP A 292 -10.33 -25.00 -37.70
N LYS A 293 -10.33 -23.68 -37.95
CA LYS A 293 -9.65 -22.69 -37.11
C LYS A 293 -10.20 -22.61 -35.69
N ALA A 294 -11.48 -22.87 -35.49
CA ALA A 294 -12.13 -22.72 -34.20
C ALA A 294 -12.09 -24.03 -33.37
N SER A 295 -12.30 -25.16 -34.02
CA SER A 295 -12.36 -26.48 -33.34
C SER A 295 -11.04 -27.24 -33.31
N GLY A 296 -10.03 -26.81 -34.07
CA GLY A 296 -8.76 -27.54 -34.17
C GLY A 296 -8.87 -28.87 -34.91
N ARG A 297 -10.00 -29.16 -35.58
CA ARG A 297 -10.17 -30.40 -36.28
C ARG A 297 -9.42 -30.41 -37.60
N VAL A 298 -8.40 -31.25 -37.69
CA VAL A 298 -7.66 -31.56 -38.93
C VAL A 298 -8.37 -32.67 -39.66
N VAL A 299 -8.60 -32.47 -40.95
CA VAL A 299 -9.19 -33.49 -41.84
C VAL A 299 -8.42 -33.52 -43.13
N TRP A 300 -8.08 -34.70 -43.55
CA TRP A 300 -7.40 -34.91 -44.81
C TRP A 300 -7.82 -36.22 -45.50
N LYS A 301 -8.33 -36.09 -46.71
CA LYS A 301 -8.57 -37.25 -47.56
C LYS A 301 -7.27 -37.64 -48.25
N VAL A 302 -6.71 -38.77 -47.84
CA VAL A 302 -5.41 -39.24 -48.31
C VAL A 302 -5.50 -39.66 -49.78
N PRO A 303 -4.73 -39.06 -50.71
CA PRO A 303 -4.70 -39.51 -52.10
C PRO A 303 -4.18 -40.95 -52.19
N PRO A 304 -4.83 -41.85 -52.98
CA PRO A 304 -4.43 -43.29 -53.07
C PRO A 304 -3.01 -43.53 -53.55
N SER A 305 -2.46 -42.58 -54.31
CA SER A 305 -1.09 -42.67 -54.86
C SER A 305 -0.03 -42.15 -53.90
N LEU A 306 -0.42 -41.43 -52.80
CA LEU A 306 0.51 -40.85 -51.91
C LEU A 306 1.02 -41.84 -50.87
N LYS A 307 2.33 -41.83 -50.65
CA LYS A 307 3.04 -42.72 -49.73
C LYS A 307 4.19 -41.95 -49.06
N GLY A 308 4.72 -42.52 -48.00
CA GLY A 308 5.91 -41.99 -47.34
C GLY A 308 5.59 -41.07 -46.15
N THR A 309 6.54 -40.27 -45.78
CA THR A 309 6.46 -39.41 -44.60
C THR A 309 6.23 -37.96 -45.01
N HIS A 310 5.27 -37.30 -44.36
CA HIS A 310 4.90 -35.92 -44.62
C HIS A 310 5.01 -35.13 -43.32
N HIS A 311 5.73 -34.00 -43.36
CA HIS A 311 5.90 -33.12 -42.22
C HIS A 311 4.67 -32.23 -42.03
N LEU A 312 4.18 -32.15 -40.81
CA LEU A 312 3.07 -31.29 -40.40
C LEU A 312 3.54 -30.29 -39.34
N LYS A 313 3.05 -29.07 -39.48
CA LYS A 313 3.17 -28.03 -38.46
C LYS A 313 1.82 -27.36 -38.23
N ILE A 314 1.33 -27.51 -37.02
CA ILE A 314 0.07 -26.91 -36.55
C ILE A 314 0.41 -25.84 -35.53
N VAL A 315 -0.17 -24.68 -35.69
CA VAL A 315 0.01 -23.52 -34.78
C VAL A 315 -1.28 -23.29 -34.04
N ALA A 316 -1.16 -23.03 -32.73
CA ALA A 316 -2.21 -22.53 -31.87
C ALA A 316 -1.87 -21.12 -31.48
N ALA A 317 -2.79 -20.16 -31.64
CA ALA A 317 -2.62 -18.75 -31.29
C ALA A 317 -3.78 -18.26 -30.43
N ASP A 318 -3.49 -17.39 -29.49
CA ASP A 318 -4.51 -16.66 -28.74
C ASP A 318 -4.99 -15.39 -29.48
N ALA A 319 -5.93 -14.68 -28.85
CA ALA A 319 -6.47 -13.43 -29.40
C ALA A 319 -5.47 -12.27 -29.40
N GLN A 320 -4.43 -12.34 -28.56
CA GLN A 320 -3.38 -11.32 -28.40
C GLN A 320 -2.17 -11.59 -29.31
N GLY A 321 -2.12 -12.78 -29.95
CA GLY A 321 -1.11 -13.10 -30.96
C GLY A 321 0.06 -13.93 -30.43
N ALA A 322 0.06 -14.38 -29.17
CA ALA A 322 1.06 -15.36 -28.73
C ALA A 322 0.78 -16.74 -29.33
N ARG A 323 1.82 -17.44 -29.73
CA ARG A 323 1.73 -18.62 -30.56
C ARG A 323 2.56 -19.78 -30.00
N SER A 324 2.00 -20.99 -30.05
CA SER A 324 2.72 -22.24 -29.89
C SER A 324 2.48 -23.12 -31.08
N TRP A 325 3.28 -24.16 -31.22
CA TRP A 325 3.14 -25.10 -32.36
C TRP A 325 3.45 -26.51 -31.94
N GLN A 326 2.90 -27.43 -32.75
CA GLN A 326 3.19 -28.84 -32.69
C GLN A 326 3.67 -29.29 -34.07
N GLU A 327 4.84 -29.94 -34.12
CA GLU A 327 5.42 -30.48 -35.34
C GLU A 327 5.54 -31.99 -35.21
N PHE A 328 5.19 -32.69 -36.28
CA PHE A 328 5.33 -34.14 -36.33
C PHE A 328 5.34 -34.63 -37.76
N ASP A 329 5.87 -35.84 -37.94
CA ASP A 329 5.90 -36.54 -39.22
C ASP A 329 4.77 -37.58 -39.30
N LEU A 330 3.91 -37.42 -40.30
CA LEU A 330 2.80 -38.35 -40.59
C LEU A 330 3.24 -39.37 -41.63
N SER A 331 3.22 -40.65 -41.26
CA SER A 331 3.58 -41.76 -42.16
C SER A 331 2.34 -42.34 -42.86
N ILE A 332 2.42 -42.44 -44.18
CA ILE A 332 1.40 -43.09 -44.98
C ILE A 332 1.96 -44.46 -45.42
N PRO A 333 1.39 -45.60 -44.96
CA PRO A 333 1.89 -46.94 -45.33
C PRO A 333 1.69 -47.21 -46.80
N ALA A 334 2.62 -47.96 -47.35
CA ALA A 334 2.39 -48.55 -48.71
C ALA A 334 1.16 -49.47 -48.69
N SER A 335 0.17 -49.26 -49.56
CA SER A 335 -0.93 -50.21 -49.69
C SER A 335 -0.35 -51.60 -49.86
N PRO A 336 -0.81 -52.65 -49.15
CA PRO A 336 -0.42 -53.98 -49.39
C PRO A 336 -0.77 -54.28 -50.84
N GLY A 337 0.26 -54.64 -51.66
CA GLY A 337 0.05 -54.96 -53.06
C GLY A 337 -1.02 -56.03 -53.15
N ARG A 338 -2.01 -55.83 -54.00
CA ARG A 338 -2.99 -56.84 -54.37
C ARG A 338 -2.19 -57.98 -54.94
N GLU A 339 -2.02 -59.06 -54.19
CA GLU A 339 -1.49 -60.30 -54.73
C GLU A 339 -2.41 -60.73 -55.90
N VAL A 340 -1.90 -60.56 -57.10
CA VAL A 340 -2.55 -61.15 -58.28
C VAL A 340 -2.25 -62.65 -58.20
N SER A 341 -3.21 -63.40 -57.69
CA SER A 341 -3.12 -64.86 -57.78
C SER A 341 -2.93 -65.27 -59.25
N PRO A 342 -1.91 -66.03 -59.57
CA PRO A 342 -1.78 -66.54 -60.93
C PRO A 342 -2.96 -67.52 -61.25
N THR A 343 -3.78 -67.15 -62.21
CA THR A 343 -4.79 -68.02 -62.76
C THR A 343 -4.07 -69.20 -63.47
N SER A 344 -4.27 -70.41 -62.96
CA SER A 344 -3.92 -71.68 -63.58
C SER A 344 -4.80 -71.99 -64.80
#